data_565164964a9f75def6147308e3919a2d
#
_entry.id   565164964a9f75def6147308e3919a2d
#
_cell.length_a   1.000
_cell.length_b   1.000
_cell.length_c   1.000
_cell.angle_alpha   90.00
_cell.angle_beta   90.00
_cell.angle_gamma   90.00
#
_symmetry.space_group_name_H-M   'P 1'
#
loop_
_entity.id
_entity.type
_entity.pdbx_description
1 polymer ?
#
loop_
_entity_poly.entity_id
_entity_poly.type
_entity_poly.pdbx_seq_one_letter_code
_entity_poly.pdbx_strand_id
1 'polypeptide(L)'
;MGKARPAEGAPGRFGLPPSSRITQTRDIRRLMRRGRKKKTSSLDVFFLSSSKDGPRVGIVVPKHHRRVVDRNRVKRRLREVSRRELLPRFREQGILLDLLVRARREAYEVSYRQLRRELLEVTEELCSGRLSWR
;
A
#
# COMPACT_ATOMS: atom_id res chain seq x y z
N MET A 1 12.41 -21.18 -16.62
CA MET A 1 12.34 -20.54 -16.10
C MET A 1 12.41 -19.83 -15.87
N GLY A 2 12.12 -20.01 -15.83
CA GLY A 2 11.90 -19.08 -15.19
C GLY A 2 11.80 -18.74 -15.01
N LYS A 3 11.50 -18.80 -15.04
CA LYS A 3 11.16 -18.24 -14.51
C LYS A 3 10.82 -17.94 -13.95
N ALA A 4 10.68 -18.34 -14.09
CA ALA A 4 10.22 -17.88 -13.23
C ALA A 4 10.15 -17.89 -12.70
N ARG A 5 10.06 -18.05 -12.57
CA ARG A 5 9.85 -17.93 -11.78
C ARG A 5 9.45 -17.71 -11.13
N PRO A 6 9.44 -17.92 -10.94
CA PRO A 6 8.95 -17.66 -10.07
C PRO A 6 8.77 -17.16 -9.77
N ALA A 7 8.59 -17.26 -9.70
CA ALA A 7 8.36 -16.54 -9.19
C ALA A 7 8.19 -16.17 -9.10
N GLU A 8 8.06 -16.26 -9.32
CA GLU A 8 7.83 -15.82 -8.92
C GLU A 8 7.63 -15.73 -8.42
N GLY A 9 7.74 -16.24 -8.36
CA GLY A 9 7.54 -16.21 -7.47
C GLY A 9 7.49 -16.25 -6.98
N ALA A 10 7.73 -16.87 -6.68
CA ALA A 10 7.44 -16.89 -5.72
C ALA A 10 7.12 -15.99 -5.70
N PRO A 11 6.93 -16.20 -6.18
CA PRO A 11 6.68 -15.01 -6.37
C PRO A 11 6.36 -14.07 -5.60
N GLY A 12 6.57 -13.56 -5.94
CA GLY A 12 6.09 -12.51 -5.27
C GLY A 12 5.95 -12.65 -3.82
N ARG A 13 6.73 -13.38 -3.18
CA ARG A 13 6.59 -13.44 -1.74
C ARG A 13 7.07 -12.18 -1.05
N PHE A 14 7.85 -11.36 -1.74
CA PHE A 14 8.32 -10.10 -1.18
C PHE A 14 7.68 -8.91 -1.85
N GLY A 15 6.80 -9.14 -2.79
CA GLY A 15 6.21 -8.05 -3.51
C GLY A 15 4.76 -8.25 -3.82
N LEU A 16 4.16 -7.20 -4.33
CA LEU A 16 2.77 -7.23 -4.77
C LEU A 16 2.72 -7.78 -6.19
N PRO A 17 1.73 -8.62 -6.53
CA PRO A 17 1.55 -9.04 -7.91
C PRO A 17 1.36 -7.82 -8.82
N PRO A 18 1.81 -7.89 -10.07
CA PRO A 18 1.67 -6.75 -10.97
C PRO A 18 0.25 -6.19 -11.10
N SER A 19 -0.75 -7.06 -11.11
CA SER A 19 -2.14 -6.63 -11.24
C SER A 19 -2.66 -5.90 -10.00
N SER A 20 -1.97 -6.04 -8.87
CA SER A 20 -2.37 -5.42 -7.61
C SER A 20 -1.47 -4.26 -7.22
N ARG A 21 -0.59 -3.84 -8.13
CA ARG A 21 0.43 -2.85 -7.84
C ARG A 21 0.20 -1.58 -8.64
N ILE A 22 0.31 -0.44 -7.97
CA ILE A 22 0.23 0.87 -8.62
C ILE A 22 1.65 1.40 -8.72
N THR A 23 2.17 1.52 -9.94
CA THR A 23 3.53 1.97 -10.18
C THR A 23 3.61 3.17 -11.12
N GLN A 24 2.56 3.43 -11.89
CA GLN A 24 2.57 4.50 -12.87
C GLN A 24 2.47 5.86 -12.19
N THR A 25 3.34 6.76 -12.59
CA THR A 25 3.38 8.11 -12.02
C THR A 25 2.04 8.83 -12.13
N ARG A 26 1.34 8.68 -13.26
CA ARG A 26 0.06 9.33 -13.45
C ARG A 26 -1.00 8.83 -12.48
N ASP A 27 -0.99 7.53 -12.18
CA ASP A 27 -1.93 6.93 -11.23
C ASP A 27 -1.64 7.43 -9.81
N ILE A 28 -0.37 7.50 -9.46
CA ILE A 28 0.06 8.00 -8.16
C ILE A 28 -0.35 9.46 -7.99
N ARG A 29 -0.11 10.28 -9.01
CA ARG A 29 -0.48 11.70 -8.98
C ARG A 29 -1.99 11.89 -8.88
N ARG A 30 -2.74 11.05 -9.61
CA ARG A 30 -4.19 11.10 -9.58
C ARG A 30 -4.71 10.80 -8.17
N LEU A 31 -4.16 9.78 -7.52
CA LEU A 31 -4.54 9.43 -6.16
C LEU A 31 -4.23 10.55 -5.18
N MET A 32 -3.07 11.17 -5.32
CA MET A 32 -2.67 12.25 -4.41
C MET A 32 -3.51 13.50 -4.63
N ARG A 33 -3.99 13.72 -5.85
CA ARG A 33 -4.76 14.92 -6.20
C ARG A 33 -6.26 14.74 -5.97
N ARG A 34 -6.80 13.59 -6.36
CA ARG A 34 -8.24 13.34 -6.36
C ARG A 34 -8.71 12.39 -5.28
N GLY A 35 -7.80 11.57 -4.75
CA GLY A 35 -8.15 10.60 -3.72
C GLY A 35 -8.47 11.28 -2.41
N ARG A 36 -9.20 10.56 -1.57
CA ARG A 36 -9.41 10.96 -0.19
C ARG A 36 -8.16 10.63 0.59
N LYS A 37 -7.93 11.33 1.67
CA LYS A 37 -6.71 11.17 2.45
C LYS A 37 -7.02 10.87 3.90
N LYS A 38 -6.36 9.86 4.43
CA LYS A 38 -6.36 9.57 5.87
C LYS A 38 -4.92 9.64 6.35
N LYS A 39 -4.69 10.53 7.29
CA LYS A 39 -3.36 10.71 7.87
C LYS A 39 -3.26 9.88 9.13
N THR A 40 -2.17 9.12 9.26
CA THR A 40 -1.85 8.41 10.50
C THR A 40 -0.57 8.99 11.10
N SER A 41 -0.09 8.42 12.20
CA SER A 41 1.12 8.92 12.85
C SER A 41 2.33 8.89 11.93
N SER A 42 2.44 7.87 11.08
CA SER A 42 3.63 7.65 10.25
C SER A 42 3.35 7.69 8.75
N LEU A 43 2.08 7.70 8.35
CA LEU A 43 1.71 7.51 6.95
C LEU A 43 0.64 8.50 6.51
N ASP A 44 0.66 8.79 5.22
CA ASP A 44 -0.47 9.40 4.52
C ASP A 44 -1.05 8.32 3.61
N VAL A 45 -2.33 8.03 3.76
CA VAL A 45 -3.00 7.00 2.96
C VAL A 45 -4.04 7.68 2.08
N PHE A 46 -3.88 7.50 0.77
CA PHE A 46 -4.81 8.05 -0.22
C PHE A 46 -5.61 6.90 -0.81
N PHE A 47 -6.88 7.12 -1.06
CA PHE A 47 -7.73 6.06 -1.61
C PHE A 47 -8.80 6.64 -2.52
N LEU A 48 -9.17 5.83 -3.51
CA LEU A 48 -10.13 6.23 -4.53
C LEU A 48 -10.76 4.97 -5.09
N SER A 49 -12.06 5.01 -5.36
CA SER A 49 -12.71 3.85 -5.98
C SER A 49 -12.08 3.58 -7.35
N SER A 50 -12.06 2.32 -7.73
CA SER A 50 -11.39 1.88 -8.95
C SER A 50 -12.34 1.09 -9.81
N SER A 51 -12.16 1.20 -11.13
CA SER A 51 -12.89 0.38 -12.11
C SER A 51 -12.11 -0.88 -12.48
N LYS A 52 -10.98 -1.12 -11.84
CA LYS A 52 -10.19 -2.32 -12.10
C LYS A 52 -10.83 -3.55 -11.46
N ASP A 53 -10.37 -4.72 -11.85
CA ASP A 53 -10.95 -5.98 -11.42
C ASP A 53 -10.68 -6.32 -9.95
N GLY A 54 -9.75 -5.65 -9.34
CA GLY A 54 -9.41 -5.90 -7.94
C GLY A 54 -8.76 -4.70 -7.30
N PRO A 55 -8.56 -4.74 -5.99
CA PRO A 55 -7.86 -3.66 -5.29
C PRO A 55 -6.40 -3.59 -5.70
N ARG A 56 -5.87 -2.37 -5.71
CA ARG A 56 -4.47 -2.15 -6.02
C ARG A 56 -3.84 -1.27 -4.94
N VAL A 57 -2.56 -1.48 -4.67
CA VAL A 57 -1.81 -0.72 -3.68
C VAL A 57 -0.55 -0.16 -4.30
N GLY A 58 -0.30 1.11 -4.06
CA GLY A 58 0.95 1.76 -4.41
C GLY A 58 1.67 2.21 -3.15
N ILE A 59 2.99 2.22 -3.19
CA ILE A 59 3.80 2.60 -2.05
C ILE A 59 4.82 3.64 -2.50
N VAL A 60 4.83 4.77 -1.81
CA VAL A 60 5.77 5.87 -2.08
C VAL A 60 6.53 6.15 -0.79
N VAL A 61 7.85 6.07 -0.86
CA VAL A 61 8.71 6.38 0.27
C VAL A 61 9.66 7.50 -0.14
N PRO A 62 9.32 8.77 0.19
CA PRO A 62 10.20 9.89 -0.11
C PRO A 62 11.52 9.77 0.62
N LYS A 63 12.55 10.43 0.10
CA LYS A 63 13.92 10.27 0.63
C LYS A 63 14.07 10.78 2.06
N HIS A 64 13.54 11.95 2.39
CA HIS A 64 13.67 12.57 3.71
C HIS A 64 15.11 12.56 4.22
N HIS A 65 16.07 12.69 3.30
CA HIS A 65 17.51 12.65 3.62
C HIS A 65 17.98 11.32 4.21
N ARG A 66 17.26 10.24 3.91
CA ARG A 66 17.61 8.90 4.39
C ARG A 66 18.34 8.12 3.32
N ARG A 67 19.11 7.12 3.75
CA ARG A 67 19.87 6.27 2.85
C ARG A 67 18.94 5.34 2.07
N VAL A 68 19.42 4.86 0.93
CA VAL A 68 18.66 3.94 0.08
C VAL A 68 18.26 2.68 0.86
N VAL A 69 19.17 2.17 1.70
CA VAL A 69 18.90 0.96 2.47
C VAL A 69 17.75 1.17 3.45
N ASP A 70 17.66 2.35 4.05
CA ASP A 70 16.58 2.67 4.98
C ASP A 70 15.26 2.80 4.23
N ARG A 71 15.27 3.44 3.07
CA ARG A 71 14.09 3.58 2.24
C ARG A 71 13.56 2.22 1.79
N ASN A 72 14.46 1.35 1.36
CA ASN A 72 14.08 0.00 0.92
C ASN A 72 13.50 -0.82 2.06
N ARG A 73 13.99 -0.61 3.28
CA ARG A 73 13.45 -1.29 4.45
C ARG A 73 11.99 -0.88 4.69
N VAL A 74 11.71 0.42 4.64
CA VAL A 74 10.34 0.91 4.83
C VAL A 74 9.45 0.40 3.70
N LYS A 75 9.91 0.48 2.45
CA LYS A 75 9.15 -0.05 1.31
C LYS A 75 8.80 -1.51 1.51
N ARG A 76 9.76 -2.32 1.90
CA ARG A 76 9.56 -3.76 2.08
C ARG A 76 8.51 -4.03 3.16
N ARG A 77 8.60 -3.29 4.27
CA ARG A 77 7.64 -3.44 5.37
C ARG A 77 6.22 -3.11 4.91
N LEU A 78 6.07 -2.00 4.20
CA LEU A 78 4.75 -1.59 3.72
C LEU A 78 4.19 -2.56 2.67
N ARG A 79 5.03 -3.07 1.78
CA ARG A 79 4.62 -4.08 0.79
C ARG A 79 4.18 -5.37 1.48
N GLU A 80 4.90 -5.76 2.50
CA GLU A 80 4.58 -7.01 3.22
C GLU A 80 3.22 -6.94 3.87
N VAL A 81 2.93 -5.85 4.56
CA VAL A 81 1.61 -5.67 5.17
C VAL A 81 0.53 -5.62 4.10
N SER A 82 0.78 -4.89 3.02
CA SER A 82 -0.20 -4.75 1.94
C SER A 82 -0.52 -6.09 1.29
N ARG A 83 0.51 -6.88 1.00
CA ARG A 83 0.34 -8.17 0.36
C ARG A 83 -0.33 -9.19 1.26
N ARG A 84 0.07 -9.23 2.52
CA ARG A 84 -0.40 -10.27 3.43
C ARG A 84 -1.75 -9.97 4.06
N GLU A 85 -2.07 -8.69 4.26
CA GLU A 85 -3.25 -8.35 5.05
C GLU A 85 -4.22 -7.40 4.35
N LEU A 86 -3.75 -6.36 3.69
CA LEU A 86 -4.65 -5.38 3.08
C LEU A 86 -5.38 -5.93 1.87
N LEU A 87 -4.63 -6.44 0.90
CA LEU A 87 -5.23 -6.94 -0.34
C LEU A 87 -6.18 -8.10 -0.10
N PRO A 88 -5.81 -9.12 0.71
CA PRO A 88 -6.75 -10.20 0.99
C PRO A 88 -8.04 -9.69 1.65
N ARG A 89 -7.92 -8.74 2.56
CA ARG A 89 -9.06 -8.19 3.26
C ARG A 89 -10.00 -7.44 2.31
N PHE A 90 -9.44 -6.63 1.42
CA PHE A 90 -10.24 -5.90 0.43
C PHE A 90 -10.94 -6.87 -0.52
N ARG A 91 -10.22 -7.90 -0.98
CA ARG A 91 -10.82 -8.90 -1.88
C ARG A 91 -11.95 -9.65 -1.20
N GLU A 92 -11.75 -10.02 0.05
CA GLU A 92 -12.75 -10.74 0.84
C GLU A 92 -14.04 -9.93 0.99
N GLN A 93 -13.89 -8.60 1.12
CA GLN A 93 -15.04 -7.71 1.27
C GLN A 93 -15.56 -7.19 -0.07
N GLY A 94 -14.97 -7.60 -1.17
CA GLY A 94 -15.41 -7.15 -2.49
C GLY A 94 -15.15 -5.66 -2.75
N ILE A 95 -14.16 -5.11 -2.09
CA ILE A 95 -13.85 -3.68 -2.20
C ILE A 95 -12.90 -3.43 -3.37
N LEU A 96 -13.32 -2.61 -4.32
CA LEU A 96 -12.54 -2.26 -5.50
C LEU A 96 -12.04 -0.83 -5.36
N LEU A 97 -10.83 -0.69 -4.85
CA LEU A 97 -10.24 0.64 -4.69
C LEU A 97 -8.75 0.63 -5.02
N ASP A 98 -8.25 1.82 -5.29
CA ASP A 98 -6.83 2.07 -5.38
C ASP A 98 -6.39 2.74 -4.08
N LEU A 99 -5.36 2.22 -3.47
CA LEU A 99 -4.82 2.72 -2.21
C LEU A 99 -3.36 3.10 -2.41
N LEU A 100 -2.99 4.31 -2.00
CA LEU A 100 -1.60 4.75 -2.04
C LEU A 100 -1.13 5.01 -0.63
N VAL A 101 -0.06 4.34 -0.23
CA VAL A 101 0.56 4.52 1.07
C VAL A 101 1.83 5.33 0.89
N ARG A 102 1.84 6.53 1.44
CA ARG A 102 3.01 7.40 1.37
C ARG A 102 3.63 7.51 2.75
N ALA A 103 4.90 7.13 2.86
CA ALA A 103 5.60 7.18 4.13
C ALA A 103 5.91 8.63 4.49
N ARG A 104 5.59 9.00 5.73
CA ARG A 104 6.01 10.27 6.30
C ARG A 104 7.35 10.05 6.96
N ARG A 105 7.99 11.13 7.38
CA ARG A 105 9.31 11.03 8.02
C ARG A 105 9.29 10.06 9.20
N GLU A 106 8.22 10.06 9.95
CA GLU A 106 8.08 9.22 11.14
C GLU A 106 8.13 7.73 10.84
N ALA A 107 7.83 7.33 9.60
CA ALA A 107 7.84 5.91 9.23
C ALA A 107 9.22 5.28 9.36
N TYR A 108 10.28 6.10 9.29
CA TYR A 108 11.63 5.59 9.44
C TYR A 108 11.98 5.25 10.89
N GLU A 109 11.22 5.79 11.83
CA GLU A 109 11.55 5.67 13.26
C GLU A 109 10.67 4.65 13.99
N VAL A 110 9.71 4.06 13.32
CA VAL A 110 8.77 3.13 13.97
C VAL A 110 9.03 1.70 13.52
N SER A 111 8.49 0.76 14.30
CA SER A 111 8.66 -0.66 14.04
C SER A 111 7.71 -1.12 12.92
N TYR A 112 8.00 -2.33 12.40
CA TYR A 112 7.08 -3.00 11.49
C TYR A 112 5.69 -3.13 12.11
N ARG A 113 5.65 -3.52 13.38
CA ARG A 113 4.38 -3.68 14.10
C ARG A 113 3.57 -2.39 14.12
N GLN A 114 4.23 -1.27 14.31
CA GLN A 114 3.56 0.02 14.34
C GLN A 114 2.99 0.36 12.95
N LEU A 115 3.77 0.16 11.90
CA LEU A 115 3.29 0.41 10.53
C LEU A 115 2.11 -0.49 10.20
N ARG A 116 2.20 -1.76 10.59
CA ARG A 116 1.12 -2.71 10.39
C ARG A 116 -0.16 -2.26 11.10
N ARG A 117 -0.04 -1.84 12.34
CA ARG A 117 -1.20 -1.37 13.12
C ARG A 117 -1.87 -0.19 12.43
N GLU A 118 -1.09 0.79 11.99
CA GLU A 118 -1.63 1.97 11.33
C GLU A 118 -2.38 1.61 10.05
N LEU A 119 -1.81 0.74 9.23
CA LEU A 119 -2.45 0.31 7.99
C LEU A 119 -3.70 -0.52 8.25
N LEU A 120 -3.68 -1.39 9.24
CA LEU A 120 -4.85 -2.20 9.58
C LEU A 120 -6.00 -1.35 10.10
N GLU A 121 -5.70 -0.30 10.86
CA GLU A 121 -6.74 0.61 11.34
C GLU A 121 -7.44 1.31 10.18
N VAL A 122 -6.67 1.80 9.21
CA VAL A 122 -7.26 2.42 8.02
C VAL A 122 -8.08 1.41 7.24
N THR A 123 -7.57 0.20 7.08
CA THR A 123 -8.27 -0.86 6.37
C THR A 123 -9.60 -1.19 7.03
N GLU A 124 -9.63 -1.29 8.35
CA GLU A 124 -10.87 -1.55 9.08
C GLU A 124 -11.87 -0.41 8.93
N GLU A 125 -11.41 0.83 8.92
CA GLU A 125 -12.30 1.96 8.71
C GLU A 125 -12.89 1.96 7.31
N LEU A 126 -12.11 1.55 6.31
CA LEU A 126 -12.61 1.43 4.94
C LEU A 126 -13.60 0.28 4.81
N CYS A 127 -13.29 -0.87 5.42
CA CYS A 127 -14.15 -2.04 5.35
C CYS A 127 -15.46 -1.86 6.11
N SER A 128 -15.43 -1.11 7.22
CA SER A 128 -16.61 -0.90 8.04
C SER A 128 -17.50 0.24 7.54
N GLY A 129 -17.04 0.99 6.55
CA GLY A 129 -17.76 2.14 6.04
C GLY A 129 -17.56 3.43 6.82
N ARG A 130 -16.71 3.42 7.85
CA ARG A 130 -16.42 4.65 8.60
C ARG A 130 -15.63 5.64 7.75
N LEU A 131 -14.82 5.13 6.81
CA LEU A 131 -14.20 5.95 5.79
C LEU A 131 -14.86 5.61 4.47
N SER A 132 -15.45 6.61 3.82
CA SER A 132 -16.09 6.41 2.53
C SER A 132 -15.02 6.45 1.44
N TRP A 133 -15.02 5.40 0.61
CA TRP A 133 -14.06 5.27 -0.49
C TRP A 133 -14.73 5.31 -1.87
N ARG A 134 -16.05 5.28 -1.89
CA ARG A 134 -16.83 5.32 -3.13
C ARG A 134 -17.08 6.72 -3.64
#